data_b9d682ac2218bc84fa6e6f94f7b00b77
#
_entry.id   b9d682ac2218bc84fa6e6f94f7b00b77
#
_cell.length_a   1.000
_cell.length_b   1.000
_cell.length_c   1.000
_cell.angle_alpha   90.00
_cell.angle_beta   90.00
_cell.angle_gamma   90.00
#
_symmetry.space_group_name_H-M   'P 1'
#
loop_
_entity.id
_entity.type
_entity.pdbx_description
1 polymer ?
#
loop_
_entity_poly.entity_id
_entity_poly.type
_entity_poly.pdbx_seq_one_letter_code
_entity_poly.pdbx_strand_id
1 'polypeptide(L)'
;MGHIITDLKETFRRGNTFIRLIYINVGIFVIGTLISVILQLFNLSATGIFDLFALPASLHRFILQPWSLLSYMFMHAGFLHILFNMLWLYWFGSLFLYFFSGKHLRGLYVLGGICGGLFYMIAYNIFPYFSQTLPFSTLVGASASVLAIVAATAYREPNYRVQLFLFGAVRLKYLALIVIGTDLLFITSNNAGGHIAHLGGALAGLWFAASLSKGKDVTYWINWFLDGFASLFQKKTWKRKPKMKVHYGSDTSREKDYDYNARKKAQSDEVDRISVSYTHLRAHETRGNL
;
A
#
# COMPACT_ATOMS: atom_id res chain seq x y z
N MET A 1 -20.93 21.04 -10.27
CA MET A 1 -20.18 20.63 -9.05
C MET A 1 -20.56 19.23 -8.55
N GLY A 2 -21.81 18.76 -8.64
CA GLY A 2 -22.22 17.43 -8.16
C GLY A 2 -21.44 16.26 -8.80
N HIS A 3 -21.13 16.29 -10.09
CA HIS A 3 -20.40 15.23 -10.78
C HIS A 3 -18.97 15.04 -10.26
N ILE A 4 -18.21 16.12 -10.04
CA ILE A 4 -16.82 16.04 -9.56
C ILE A 4 -16.73 15.36 -8.20
N ILE A 5 -17.61 15.73 -7.25
CA ILE A 5 -17.64 15.13 -5.91
C ILE A 5 -18.03 13.64 -5.99
N THR A 6 -18.98 13.31 -6.87
CA THR A 6 -19.39 11.92 -7.10
C THR A 6 -18.26 11.10 -7.69
N ASP A 7 -17.56 11.63 -8.69
CA ASP A 7 -16.43 10.97 -9.35
C ASP A 7 -15.24 10.76 -8.39
N LEU A 8 -14.91 11.77 -7.57
CA LEU A 8 -13.89 11.66 -6.52
C LEU A 8 -14.25 10.58 -5.50
N LYS A 9 -15.51 10.55 -5.04
CA LYS A 9 -15.98 9.54 -4.09
C LYS A 9 -15.97 8.13 -4.69
N GLU A 10 -16.33 7.98 -5.97
CA GLU A 10 -16.26 6.69 -6.66
C GLU A 10 -14.82 6.24 -6.85
N THR A 11 -13.93 7.14 -7.29
CA THR A 11 -12.51 6.84 -7.45
C THR A 11 -11.86 6.46 -6.12
N PHE A 12 -12.19 7.15 -5.03
CA PHE A 12 -11.74 6.77 -3.68
C PHE A 12 -12.27 5.39 -3.28
N ARG A 13 -13.55 5.10 -3.53
CA ARG A 13 -14.19 3.84 -3.13
C ARG A 13 -13.72 2.65 -3.95
N ARG A 14 -13.54 2.83 -5.27
CA ARG A 14 -13.09 1.80 -6.22
C ARG A 14 -11.57 1.73 -6.33
N GLY A 15 -10.87 2.80 -5.93
CA GLY A 15 -9.41 2.91 -6.06
C GLY A 15 -8.65 1.88 -5.23
N ASN A 16 -7.48 1.52 -5.73
CA ASN A 16 -6.51 0.70 -5.02
C ASN A 16 -6.01 1.40 -3.75
N THR A 17 -5.37 0.65 -2.86
CA THR A 17 -4.90 1.15 -1.56
C THR A 17 -3.99 2.37 -1.69
N PHE A 18 -3.07 2.41 -2.67
CA PHE A 18 -2.18 3.56 -2.87
C PHE A 18 -2.95 4.81 -3.31
N ILE A 19 -3.97 4.67 -4.16
CA ILE A 19 -4.83 5.79 -4.56
C ILE A 19 -5.53 6.39 -3.33
N ARG A 20 -6.06 5.56 -2.45
CA ARG A 20 -6.69 6.04 -1.19
C ARG A 20 -5.70 6.78 -0.31
N LEU A 21 -4.47 6.29 -0.17
CA LEU A 21 -3.41 6.98 0.57
C LEU A 21 -3.05 8.33 -0.06
N ILE A 22 -2.96 8.42 -1.39
CA ILE A 22 -2.75 9.69 -2.11
C ILE A 22 -3.87 10.67 -1.79
N TYR A 23 -5.15 10.25 -1.90
CA TYR A 23 -6.28 11.13 -1.58
C TYR A 23 -6.26 11.62 -0.13
N ILE A 24 -5.90 10.78 0.83
CA ILE A 24 -5.78 11.17 2.24
C ILE A 24 -4.68 12.23 2.41
N ASN A 25 -3.49 12.00 1.85
CA ASN A 25 -2.38 12.94 1.94
C ASN A 25 -2.71 14.28 1.28
N VAL A 26 -3.24 14.24 0.05
CA VAL A 26 -3.64 15.45 -0.69
C VAL A 26 -4.76 16.19 0.05
N GLY A 27 -5.76 15.47 0.56
CA GLY A 27 -6.86 16.06 1.32
C GLY A 27 -6.37 16.78 2.58
N ILE A 28 -5.49 16.16 3.37
CA ILE A 28 -4.90 16.77 4.56
C ILE A 28 -4.07 18.00 4.19
N PHE A 29 -3.27 17.92 3.13
CA PHE A 29 -2.46 19.05 2.64
C PHE A 29 -3.33 20.24 2.21
N VAL A 30 -4.38 19.99 1.42
CA VAL A 30 -5.29 21.05 0.96
C VAL A 30 -6.02 21.70 2.13
N ILE A 31 -6.56 20.90 3.05
CA ILE A 31 -7.25 21.42 4.26
C ILE A 31 -6.28 22.23 5.11
N GLY A 32 -5.07 21.73 5.37
CA GLY A 32 -4.04 22.43 6.13
C GLY A 32 -3.63 23.75 5.47
N THR A 33 -3.42 23.74 4.16
CA THR A 33 -3.09 24.96 3.39
C THR A 33 -4.22 25.99 3.49
N LEU A 34 -5.49 25.58 3.33
CA LEU A 34 -6.63 26.49 3.46
C LEU A 34 -6.72 27.09 4.87
N ILE A 35 -6.55 26.27 5.91
CA ILE A 35 -6.51 26.75 7.30
C ILE A 35 -5.37 27.77 7.46
N SER A 36 -4.17 27.48 6.94
CA SER A 36 -3.01 28.39 7.00
C SER A 36 -3.31 29.73 6.34
N VAL A 37 -3.91 29.72 5.14
CA VAL A 37 -4.29 30.93 4.42
C VAL A 37 -5.31 31.74 5.22
N ILE A 38 -6.35 31.11 5.75
CA ILE A 38 -7.37 31.79 6.55
C ILE A 38 -6.73 32.45 7.78
N LEU A 39 -5.90 31.72 8.53
CA LEU A 39 -5.23 32.26 9.72
C LEU A 39 -4.33 33.44 9.37
N GLN A 40 -3.56 33.37 8.26
CA GLN A 40 -2.69 34.45 7.80
C GLN A 40 -3.49 35.71 7.42
N LEU A 41 -4.68 35.54 6.81
CA LEU A 41 -5.55 36.69 6.50
C LEU A 41 -6.02 37.43 7.77
N PHE A 42 -6.07 36.75 8.91
CA PHE A 42 -6.38 37.33 10.22
C PHE A 42 -5.12 37.70 11.04
N ASN A 43 -3.93 37.72 10.42
CA ASN A 43 -2.64 37.92 11.09
C ASN A 43 -2.34 36.94 12.23
N LEU A 44 -2.88 35.73 12.12
CA LEU A 44 -2.65 34.63 13.07
C LEU A 44 -1.63 33.64 12.49
N SER A 45 -0.76 33.11 13.36
CA SER A 45 0.20 32.08 12.94
C SER A 45 -0.43 30.69 12.93
N ALA A 46 -0.24 29.98 11.83
CA ALA A 46 -0.64 28.57 11.71
C ALA A 46 0.39 27.59 12.29
N THR A 47 1.59 28.06 12.64
CA THR A 47 2.75 27.22 13.01
C THR A 47 2.42 26.28 14.17
N GLY A 48 1.77 26.77 15.22
CA GLY A 48 1.42 25.96 16.38
C GLY A 48 0.46 24.80 16.08
N ILE A 49 -0.45 25.01 15.11
CA ILE A 49 -1.38 23.93 14.69
C ILE A 49 -0.63 22.85 13.93
N PHE A 50 0.26 23.23 13.02
CA PHE A 50 1.07 22.25 12.26
C PHE A 50 2.04 21.50 13.15
N ASP A 51 2.64 22.18 14.14
CA ASP A 51 3.55 21.59 15.12
C ASP A 51 2.89 20.50 15.97
N LEU A 52 1.58 20.57 16.20
CA LEU A 52 0.85 19.51 16.92
C LEU A 52 0.80 18.18 16.14
N PHE A 53 0.92 18.22 14.81
CA PHE A 53 0.86 17.04 13.96
C PHE A 53 2.22 16.60 13.43
N ALA A 54 3.23 17.48 13.50
CA ALA A 54 4.61 17.18 13.16
C ALA A 54 5.27 16.35 14.29
N LEU A 55 6.15 15.41 13.94
CA LEU A 55 6.85 14.58 14.93
C LEU A 55 8.04 15.35 15.50
N PRO A 56 8.06 15.71 16.79
CA PRO A 56 9.20 16.38 17.40
C PRO A 56 10.37 15.40 17.64
N ALA A 57 11.60 15.89 17.50
CA ALA A 57 12.79 15.13 17.87
C ALA A 57 12.89 14.95 19.41
N SER A 58 12.45 15.95 20.16
CA SER A 58 12.48 15.97 21.62
C SER A 58 11.53 14.95 22.21
N LEU A 59 12.04 14.00 23.03
CA LEU A 59 11.24 13.02 23.75
C LEU A 59 10.24 13.67 24.71
N HIS A 60 10.62 14.78 25.34
CA HIS A 60 9.71 15.50 26.23
C HIS A 60 8.48 16.04 25.48
N ARG A 61 8.69 16.65 24.31
CA ARG A 61 7.57 17.10 23.46
C ARG A 61 6.76 15.93 22.91
N PHE A 62 7.41 14.83 22.55
CA PHE A 62 6.76 13.64 22.04
C PHE A 62 5.78 13.02 23.04
N ILE A 63 6.14 12.95 24.33
CA ILE A 63 5.25 12.45 25.40
C ILE A 63 3.94 13.24 25.46
N LEU A 64 3.98 14.55 25.17
CA LEU A 64 2.81 15.42 25.15
C LEU A 64 1.97 15.29 23.88
N GLN A 65 2.55 14.77 22.78
CA GLN A 65 1.86 14.61 21.49
C GLN A 65 2.21 13.27 20.82
N PRO A 66 1.93 12.11 21.45
CA PRO A 66 2.33 10.80 20.94
C PRO A 66 1.65 10.41 19.61
N TRP A 67 0.50 11.00 19.30
CA TRP A 67 -0.17 10.83 18.00
C TRP A 67 0.68 11.32 16.84
N SER A 68 1.65 12.22 17.09
CA SER A 68 2.53 12.77 16.07
C SER A 68 3.36 11.70 15.36
N LEU A 69 3.62 10.54 16.01
CA LEU A 69 4.27 9.39 15.38
C LEU A 69 3.49 8.82 14.19
N LEU A 70 2.18 9.03 14.16
CA LEU A 70 1.31 8.61 13.06
C LEU A 70 0.92 9.78 12.15
N SER A 71 0.66 10.97 12.72
CA SER A 71 0.16 12.09 11.94
C SER A 71 1.21 12.72 11.01
N TYR A 72 2.48 12.73 11.41
CA TYR A 72 3.55 13.36 10.65
C TYR A 72 3.68 12.84 9.22
N MET A 73 3.40 11.53 9.01
CA MET A 73 3.51 10.88 7.70
C MET A 73 2.43 11.33 6.69
N PHE A 74 1.45 12.12 7.14
CA PHE A 74 0.42 12.73 6.30
C PHE A 74 0.60 14.24 6.15
N MET A 75 1.52 14.85 6.90
CA MET A 75 1.83 16.27 6.85
C MET A 75 2.92 16.55 5.80
N HIS A 76 2.84 17.68 5.11
CA HIS A 76 3.84 18.05 4.11
C HIS A 76 4.19 19.52 4.22
N ALA A 77 5.50 19.83 4.14
CA ALA A 77 6.01 21.19 4.33
C ALA A 77 5.72 22.14 3.15
N GLY A 78 5.37 21.62 1.96
CA GLY A 78 5.07 22.44 0.80
C GLY A 78 4.65 21.64 -0.42
N PHE A 79 4.27 22.37 -1.49
CA PHE A 79 3.71 21.77 -2.70
C PHE A 79 4.65 20.77 -3.39
N LEU A 80 5.92 21.11 -3.59
CA LEU A 80 6.86 20.17 -4.23
C LEU A 80 7.11 18.93 -3.36
N HIS A 81 7.11 19.11 -2.03
CA HIS A 81 7.28 18.00 -1.11
C HIS A 81 6.14 16.98 -1.23
N ILE A 82 4.88 17.43 -1.23
CA ILE A 82 3.76 16.51 -1.43
C ILE A 82 3.74 15.94 -2.85
N LEU A 83 4.01 16.78 -3.88
CA LEU A 83 4.00 16.34 -5.27
C LEU A 83 4.93 15.15 -5.49
N PHE A 84 6.20 15.25 -5.07
CA PHE A 84 7.16 14.16 -5.22
C PHE A 84 6.79 12.95 -4.37
N ASN A 85 6.32 13.13 -3.14
CA ASN A 85 5.86 12.01 -2.31
C ASN A 85 4.71 11.25 -2.98
N MET A 86 3.71 11.95 -3.51
CA MET A 86 2.55 11.31 -4.16
C MET A 86 2.92 10.67 -5.49
N LEU A 87 3.84 11.25 -6.24
CA LEU A 87 4.34 10.67 -7.48
C LEU A 87 5.08 9.35 -7.23
N TRP A 88 5.96 9.32 -6.23
CA TRP A 88 6.64 8.11 -5.81
C TRP A 88 5.67 7.07 -5.25
N LEU A 89 4.71 7.49 -4.42
CA LEU A 89 3.67 6.60 -3.90
C LEU A 89 2.81 6.02 -5.02
N TYR A 90 2.50 6.80 -6.05
CA TYR A 90 1.76 6.33 -7.22
C TYR A 90 2.55 5.25 -7.99
N TRP A 91 3.79 5.54 -8.34
CA TRP A 91 4.60 4.60 -9.13
C TRP A 91 4.95 3.35 -8.35
N PHE A 92 5.51 3.50 -7.16
CA PHE A 92 5.95 2.35 -6.36
C PHE A 92 4.82 1.65 -5.63
N GLY A 93 3.75 2.35 -5.27
CA GLY A 93 2.54 1.73 -4.74
C GLY A 93 1.81 0.88 -5.78
N SER A 94 1.76 1.36 -7.03
CA SER A 94 1.26 0.59 -8.16
C SER A 94 2.12 -0.67 -8.40
N LEU A 95 3.43 -0.50 -8.49
CA LEU A 95 4.38 -1.61 -8.69
C LEU A 95 4.34 -2.63 -7.53
N PHE A 96 4.24 -2.16 -6.29
CA PHE A 96 4.14 -3.00 -5.11
C PHE A 96 2.92 -3.95 -5.17
N LEU A 97 1.79 -3.49 -5.70
CA LEU A 97 0.58 -4.31 -5.81
C LEU A 97 0.66 -5.44 -6.84
N TYR A 98 1.68 -5.47 -7.70
CA TYR A 98 1.96 -6.66 -8.55
C TYR A 98 2.50 -7.82 -7.72
N PHE A 99 3.20 -7.55 -6.61
CA PHE A 99 3.90 -8.57 -5.83
C PHE A 99 3.28 -8.81 -4.45
N PHE A 100 2.52 -7.83 -3.94
CA PHE A 100 1.95 -7.83 -2.59
C PHE A 100 0.49 -7.37 -2.59
N SER A 101 -0.21 -7.63 -1.49
CA SER A 101 -1.61 -7.26 -1.36
C SER A 101 -1.79 -5.79 -0.93
N GLY A 102 -3.02 -5.25 -1.15
CA GLY A 102 -3.37 -3.92 -0.65
C GLY A 102 -3.32 -3.80 0.88
N LYS A 103 -3.53 -4.91 1.62
CA LYS A 103 -3.35 -4.94 3.07
C LYS A 103 -1.88 -4.79 3.46
N HIS A 104 -0.99 -5.48 2.75
CA HIS A 104 0.44 -5.33 2.95
C HIS A 104 0.89 -3.89 2.67
N LEU A 105 0.38 -3.25 1.61
CA LEU A 105 0.75 -1.88 1.27
C LEU A 105 0.36 -0.89 2.37
N ARG A 106 -0.87 -0.92 2.88
CA ARG A 106 -1.29 0.00 3.95
C ARG A 106 -0.56 -0.28 5.26
N GLY A 107 -0.35 -1.57 5.59
CA GLY A 107 0.39 -1.95 6.79
C GLY A 107 1.85 -1.52 6.72
N LEU A 108 2.50 -1.67 5.55
CA LEU A 108 3.88 -1.26 5.35
C LEU A 108 4.03 0.26 5.30
N TYR A 109 3.06 1.00 4.73
CA TYR A 109 3.06 2.46 4.79
C TYR A 109 3.12 2.95 6.24
N VAL A 110 2.28 2.40 7.12
CA VAL A 110 2.28 2.77 8.55
C VAL A 110 3.55 2.28 9.25
N LEU A 111 3.98 1.04 9.03
CA LEU A 111 5.20 0.49 9.63
C LEU A 111 6.44 1.29 9.23
N GLY A 112 6.56 1.62 7.94
CA GLY A 112 7.67 2.43 7.43
C GLY A 112 7.72 3.82 8.05
N GLY A 113 6.54 4.46 8.20
CA GLY A 113 6.44 5.74 8.90
C GLY A 113 6.83 5.62 10.38
N ILE A 114 6.30 4.64 11.12
CA ILE A 114 6.66 4.42 12.53
C ILE A 114 8.17 4.20 12.67
N CYS A 115 8.77 3.30 11.90
CA CYS A 115 10.21 3.03 11.96
C CYS A 115 11.03 4.26 11.56
N GLY A 116 10.62 4.99 10.52
CA GLY A 116 11.28 6.23 10.12
C GLY A 116 11.26 7.29 11.22
N GLY A 117 10.10 7.52 11.83
CA GLY A 117 9.95 8.46 12.94
C GLY A 117 10.77 8.05 14.17
N LEU A 118 10.79 6.77 14.52
CA LEU A 118 11.62 6.26 15.62
C LEU A 118 13.11 6.41 15.32
N PHE A 119 13.57 6.10 14.11
CA PHE A 119 14.96 6.31 13.73
C PHE A 119 15.39 7.78 13.84
N TYR A 120 14.53 8.70 13.37
CA TYR A 120 14.75 10.13 13.53
C TYR A 120 14.89 10.51 14.99
N MET A 121 13.94 10.14 15.86
CA MET A 121 13.98 10.47 17.28
C MET A 121 15.22 9.88 17.98
N ILE A 122 15.53 8.59 17.72
CA ILE A 122 16.69 7.91 18.29
C ILE A 122 17.97 8.65 17.91
N ALA A 123 18.16 8.95 16.61
CA ALA A 123 19.37 9.62 16.15
C ALA A 123 19.56 11.01 16.76
N TYR A 124 18.49 11.81 16.81
CA TYR A 124 18.57 13.17 17.39
C TYR A 124 18.87 13.17 18.90
N ASN A 125 18.44 12.14 19.63
CA ASN A 125 18.71 12.05 21.07
C ASN A 125 20.04 11.35 21.39
N ILE A 126 20.62 10.55 20.48
CA ILE A 126 21.87 9.85 20.73
C ILE A 126 23.09 10.64 20.22
N PHE A 127 23.00 11.22 19.01
CA PHE A 127 24.17 11.87 18.41
C PHE A 127 24.35 13.31 18.88
N PRO A 128 25.50 13.67 19.47
CA PRO A 128 25.77 15.03 19.94
C PRO A 128 25.68 16.11 18.87
N TYR A 129 25.88 15.73 17.60
CA TYR A 129 25.75 16.62 16.44
C TYR A 129 24.38 17.34 16.39
N PHE A 130 23.30 16.68 16.83
CA PHE A 130 21.96 17.22 16.81
C PHE A 130 21.52 17.95 18.06
N SER A 131 22.36 18.02 19.11
CA SER A 131 22.00 18.55 20.44
C SER A 131 21.44 19.97 20.40
N GLN A 132 21.96 20.84 19.55
CA GLN A 132 21.50 22.24 19.43
C GLN A 132 20.16 22.35 18.67
N THR A 133 19.89 21.46 17.71
CA THR A 133 18.67 21.46 16.90
C THR A 133 17.55 20.64 17.50
N LEU A 134 17.87 19.70 18.40
CA LEU A 134 16.93 18.78 19.04
C LEU A 134 15.66 19.45 19.61
N PRO A 135 15.71 20.60 20.32
CA PRO A 135 14.52 21.19 20.93
C PRO A 135 13.50 21.71 19.88
N PHE A 136 13.98 22.09 18.71
CA PHE A 136 13.19 22.77 17.67
C PHE A 136 12.90 21.91 16.45
N SER A 137 13.59 20.78 16.33
CA SER A 137 13.48 19.92 15.15
C SER A 137 12.17 19.17 15.14
N THR A 138 11.51 19.21 13.99
CA THR A 138 10.28 18.45 13.72
C THR A 138 10.40 17.73 12.37
N LEU A 139 9.73 16.59 12.26
CA LEU A 139 9.68 15.77 11.04
C LEU A 139 8.27 15.76 10.47
N VAL A 140 8.14 15.94 9.15
CA VAL A 140 6.90 15.81 8.37
C VAL A 140 7.18 15.11 7.05
N GLY A 141 6.24 14.34 6.55
CA GLY A 141 6.29 13.74 5.21
C GLY A 141 6.01 12.25 5.18
N ALA A 142 5.45 11.81 4.06
CA ALA A 142 5.17 10.41 3.76
C ALA A 142 6.42 9.63 3.29
N SER A 143 7.54 10.29 3.11
CA SER A 143 8.71 9.76 2.38
C SER A 143 9.33 8.52 3.00
N ALA A 144 9.39 8.41 4.33
CA ALA A 144 9.85 7.19 5.01
C ALA A 144 8.93 5.99 4.72
N SER A 145 7.61 6.20 4.73
CA SER A 145 6.60 5.21 4.35
C SER A 145 6.75 4.78 2.88
N VAL A 146 6.97 5.75 2.00
CA VAL A 146 7.17 5.50 0.56
C VAL A 146 8.47 4.73 0.32
N LEU A 147 9.55 5.10 1.00
CA LEU A 147 10.84 4.40 0.85
C LEU A 147 10.78 2.97 1.41
N ALA A 148 9.96 2.70 2.43
CA ALA A 148 9.69 1.34 2.86
C ALA A 148 9.05 0.49 1.74
N ILE A 149 8.10 1.06 1.00
CA ILE A 149 7.47 0.41 -0.16
C ILE A 149 8.50 0.15 -1.26
N VAL A 150 9.35 1.13 -1.57
CA VAL A 150 10.44 1.00 -2.57
C VAL A 150 11.40 -0.12 -2.17
N ALA A 151 11.90 -0.09 -0.93
CA ALA A 151 12.86 -1.07 -0.42
C ALA A 151 12.29 -2.50 -0.41
N ALA A 152 11.03 -2.66 0.02
CA ALA A 152 10.35 -3.96 0.00
C ALA A 152 10.19 -4.51 -1.44
N THR A 153 9.83 -3.64 -2.39
CA THR A 153 9.67 -4.02 -3.80
C THR A 153 11.02 -4.39 -4.42
N ALA A 154 12.07 -3.61 -4.13
CA ALA A 154 13.42 -3.86 -4.59
C ALA A 154 14.01 -5.16 -4.01
N TYR A 155 13.70 -5.49 -2.76
CA TYR A 155 14.08 -6.77 -2.15
C TYR A 155 13.38 -7.95 -2.83
N ARG A 156 12.08 -7.82 -3.13
CA ARG A 156 11.29 -8.88 -3.76
C ARG A 156 11.71 -9.16 -5.18
N GLU A 157 11.91 -8.10 -5.98
CA GLU A 157 12.21 -8.18 -7.40
C GLU A 157 13.39 -7.26 -7.77
N PRO A 158 14.61 -7.59 -7.34
CA PRO A 158 15.78 -6.71 -7.46
C PRO A 158 16.18 -6.43 -8.91
N ASN A 159 15.87 -7.33 -9.84
CA ASN A 159 16.22 -7.20 -11.25
C ASN A 159 15.09 -6.61 -12.11
N TYR A 160 13.92 -6.32 -11.51
CA TYR A 160 12.83 -5.64 -12.23
C TYR A 160 13.32 -4.29 -12.76
N ARG A 161 12.99 -3.99 -14.03
CA ARG A 161 13.43 -2.76 -14.69
C ARG A 161 12.29 -1.73 -14.65
N VAL A 162 12.58 -0.57 -14.07
CA VAL A 162 11.70 0.60 -14.10
C VAL A 162 12.21 1.55 -15.16
N GLN A 163 11.30 2.02 -16.03
CA GLN A 163 11.64 3.02 -17.05
C GLN A 163 11.64 4.41 -16.41
N LEU A 164 12.81 5.00 -16.28
CA LEU A 164 12.98 6.38 -15.82
C LEU A 164 13.09 7.31 -17.02
N PHE A 165 12.40 8.45 -16.96
CA PHE A 165 12.31 9.40 -18.09
C PHE A 165 13.68 9.85 -18.64
N LEU A 166 14.66 10.12 -17.76
CA LEU A 166 15.98 10.63 -18.16
C LEU A 166 17.07 9.53 -18.24
N PHE A 167 16.89 8.43 -17.52
CA PHE A 167 17.95 7.41 -17.32
C PHE A 167 17.65 6.07 -17.99
N GLY A 168 16.50 5.99 -18.70
CA GLY A 168 16.08 4.74 -19.34
C GLY A 168 15.69 3.64 -18.33
N ALA A 169 15.95 2.38 -18.72
CA ALA A 169 15.56 1.20 -17.92
C ALA A 169 16.59 0.90 -16.81
N VAL A 170 16.27 1.23 -15.57
CA VAL A 170 17.12 0.99 -14.39
C VAL A 170 16.56 -0.16 -13.55
N ARG A 171 17.42 -1.06 -13.05
CA ARG A 171 16.99 -2.14 -12.14
C ARG A 171 16.68 -1.59 -10.75
N LEU A 172 15.60 -2.09 -10.14
CA LEU A 172 15.11 -1.63 -8.82
C LEU A 172 16.18 -1.64 -7.73
N LYS A 173 17.04 -2.67 -7.69
CA LYS A 173 18.12 -2.74 -6.71
C LYS A 173 19.08 -1.55 -6.79
N TYR A 174 19.41 -1.07 -8.00
CA TYR A 174 20.30 0.08 -8.14
C TYR A 174 19.59 1.39 -7.78
N LEU A 175 18.30 1.52 -8.14
CA LEU A 175 17.51 2.67 -7.75
C LEU A 175 17.41 2.77 -6.23
N ALA A 176 17.07 1.67 -5.54
CA ALA A 176 17.00 1.63 -4.09
C ALA A 176 18.35 1.93 -3.43
N LEU A 177 19.44 1.35 -3.95
CA LEU A 177 20.80 1.60 -3.43
C LEU A 177 21.23 3.06 -3.60
N ILE A 178 20.93 3.69 -4.75
CA ILE A 178 21.23 5.10 -4.99
C ILE A 178 20.48 5.98 -4.00
N VAL A 179 19.17 5.75 -3.82
CA VAL A 179 18.35 6.57 -2.89
C VAL A 179 18.84 6.39 -1.46
N ILE A 180 19.03 5.16 -0.98
CA ILE A 180 19.51 4.88 0.38
C ILE A 180 20.94 5.42 0.56
N GLY A 181 21.81 5.25 -0.44
CA GLY A 181 23.16 5.79 -0.40
C GLY A 181 23.18 7.32 -0.35
N THR A 182 22.32 7.99 -1.10
CA THR A 182 22.14 9.44 -1.05
C THR A 182 21.68 9.88 0.35
N ASP A 183 20.68 9.20 0.94
CA ASP A 183 20.23 9.52 2.28
C ASP A 183 21.36 9.38 3.32
N LEU A 184 22.19 8.35 3.20
CA LEU A 184 23.34 8.16 4.08
C LEU A 184 24.38 9.27 3.93
N LEU A 185 24.67 9.72 2.71
CA LEU A 185 25.64 10.79 2.43
C LEU A 185 25.15 12.16 2.93
N PHE A 186 23.85 12.42 2.92
CA PHE A 186 23.26 13.69 3.32
C PHE A 186 22.68 13.70 4.75
N ILE A 187 23.07 12.76 5.59
CA ILE A 187 22.59 12.61 6.97
C ILE A 187 22.91 13.82 7.86
N THR A 188 23.85 14.66 7.47
CA THR A 188 24.26 15.90 8.17
C THR A 188 23.85 17.18 7.43
N SER A 189 23.00 17.08 6.42
CA SER A 189 22.49 18.22 5.66
C SER A 189 21.38 18.98 6.40
N ASN A 190 20.87 20.06 5.78
CA ASN A 190 19.75 20.82 6.33
C ASN A 190 18.48 20.00 6.54
N ASN A 191 18.32 18.88 5.80
CA ASN A 191 17.21 17.93 5.96
C ASN A 191 17.64 16.60 6.61
N ALA A 192 18.59 16.66 7.53
CA ALA A 192 19.14 15.49 8.24
C ALA A 192 18.04 14.57 8.80
N GLY A 193 17.00 15.14 9.43
CA GLY A 193 15.87 14.39 9.96
C GLY A 193 15.13 13.57 8.92
N GLY A 194 14.91 14.14 7.74
CA GLY A 194 14.29 13.44 6.61
C GLY A 194 15.14 12.27 6.13
N HIS A 195 16.45 12.47 5.94
CA HIS A 195 17.37 11.43 5.50
C HIS A 195 17.46 10.27 6.50
N ILE A 196 17.50 10.57 7.80
CA ILE A 196 17.49 9.54 8.84
C ILE A 196 16.17 8.76 8.84
N ALA A 197 15.04 9.45 8.73
CA ALA A 197 13.74 8.81 8.66
C ALA A 197 13.62 7.89 7.42
N HIS A 198 14.17 8.30 6.28
CA HIS A 198 14.23 7.47 5.08
C HIS A 198 14.97 6.16 5.31
N LEU A 199 16.13 6.19 5.98
CA LEU A 199 16.88 4.98 6.34
C LEU A 199 16.05 4.05 7.23
N GLY A 200 15.35 4.59 8.24
CA GLY A 200 14.44 3.82 9.09
C GLY A 200 13.29 3.19 8.29
N GLY A 201 12.71 3.94 7.35
CA GLY A 201 11.69 3.44 6.43
C GLY A 201 12.22 2.31 5.53
N ALA A 202 13.39 2.49 4.92
CA ALA A 202 14.04 1.48 4.07
C ALA A 202 14.29 0.17 4.84
N LEU A 203 14.81 0.26 6.06
CA LEU A 203 15.03 -0.90 6.92
C LEU A 203 13.71 -1.62 7.26
N ALA A 204 12.64 -0.89 7.53
CA ALA A 204 11.31 -1.46 7.74
C ALA A 204 10.81 -2.21 6.50
N GLY A 205 11.04 -1.66 5.31
CA GLY A 205 10.70 -2.30 4.04
C GLY A 205 11.45 -3.59 3.79
N LEU A 206 12.76 -3.60 4.03
CA LEU A 206 13.60 -4.79 3.93
C LEU A 206 13.18 -5.86 4.95
N TRP A 207 12.95 -5.44 6.21
CA TRP A 207 12.47 -6.33 7.27
C TRP A 207 11.12 -6.96 6.92
N PHE A 208 10.17 -6.17 6.44
CA PHE A 208 8.86 -6.68 5.99
C PHE A 208 9.03 -7.72 4.89
N ALA A 209 9.76 -7.41 3.82
CA ALA A 209 9.90 -8.31 2.68
C ALA A 209 10.65 -9.61 3.05
N ALA A 210 11.72 -9.50 3.86
CA ALA A 210 12.47 -10.66 4.35
C ALA A 210 11.66 -11.53 5.31
N SER A 211 10.80 -10.94 6.15
CA SER A 211 9.92 -11.69 7.05
C SER A 211 8.80 -12.38 6.28
N LEU A 212 8.20 -11.68 5.33
CA LEU A 212 7.11 -12.21 4.51
C LEU A 212 7.58 -13.37 3.62
N SER A 213 8.82 -13.34 3.12
CA SER A 213 9.41 -14.47 2.38
C SER A 213 9.55 -15.74 3.23
N LYS A 214 9.56 -15.60 4.56
CA LYS A 214 9.55 -16.69 5.54
C LYS A 214 8.14 -17.01 6.09
N GLY A 215 7.09 -16.47 5.43
CA GLY A 215 5.70 -16.68 5.83
C GLY A 215 5.23 -15.86 7.05
N LYS A 216 6.00 -14.84 7.49
CA LYS A 216 5.66 -14.01 8.65
C LYS A 216 5.27 -12.60 8.20
N ASP A 217 4.00 -12.23 8.36
CA ASP A 217 3.51 -10.87 8.11
C ASP A 217 3.70 -9.97 9.34
N VAL A 218 4.76 -9.16 9.33
CA VAL A 218 5.06 -8.20 10.40
C VAL A 218 4.09 -7.01 10.44
N THR A 219 3.26 -6.84 9.41
CA THR A 219 2.24 -5.78 9.33
C THR A 219 0.86 -6.25 9.83
N TYR A 220 0.72 -7.51 10.21
CA TYR A 220 -0.56 -8.10 10.63
C TYR A 220 -1.23 -7.32 11.77
N TRP A 221 -0.49 -6.97 12.81
CA TRP A 221 -1.00 -6.24 13.98
C TRP A 221 -1.47 -4.83 13.63
N ILE A 222 -0.77 -4.15 12.71
CA ILE A 222 -1.18 -2.82 12.19
C ILE A 222 -2.52 -2.96 11.46
N ASN A 223 -2.61 -3.96 10.57
CA ASN A 223 -3.83 -4.21 9.82
C ASN A 223 -5.01 -4.58 10.72
N TRP A 224 -4.76 -5.40 11.77
CA TRP A 224 -5.76 -5.73 12.77
C TRP A 224 -6.30 -4.46 13.48
N PHE A 225 -5.40 -3.58 13.90
CA PHE A 225 -5.77 -2.31 14.54
C PHE A 225 -6.56 -1.40 13.57
N LEU A 226 -6.06 -1.23 12.35
CA LEU A 226 -6.73 -0.39 11.33
C LEU A 226 -8.12 -0.95 10.94
N ASP A 227 -8.25 -2.25 10.80
CA ASP A 227 -9.52 -2.91 10.50
C ASP A 227 -10.50 -2.79 11.69
N GLY A 228 -10.00 -2.94 12.92
CA GLY A 228 -10.75 -2.72 14.15
C GLY A 228 -11.29 -1.28 14.23
N PHE A 229 -10.41 -0.29 14.04
CA PHE A 229 -10.80 1.12 14.02
C PHE A 229 -11.82 1.44 12.92
N ALA A 230 -11.60 0.94 11.70
CA ALA A 230 -12.52 1.13 10.60
C ALA A 230 -13.90 0.51 10.89
N SER A 231 -13.98 -0.59 11.64
CA SER A 231 -15.21 -1.26 12.00
C SER A 231 -16.11 -0.42 12.92
N LEU A 232 -15.53 0.51 13.71
CA LEU A 232 -16.28 1.42 14.59
C LEU A 232 -17.13 2.42 13.78
N PHE A 233 -16.70 2.76 12.57
CA PHE A 233 -17.39 3.71 11.68
C PHE A 233 -18.29 3.01 10.66
N GLN A 234 -18.20 1.69 10.52
CA GLN A 234 -19.11 0.93 9.66
C GLN A 234 -20.43 0.79 10.39
N LYS A 235 -21.50 1.41 9.86
CA LYS A 235 -22.86 1.09 10.28
C LYS A 235 -23.03 -0.42 10.18
N LYS A 236 -23.16 -1.07 11.34
CA LYS A 236 -23.46 -2.50 11.43
C LYS A 236 -24.86 -2.68 10.84
N THR A 237 -24.96 -2.77 9.52
CA THR A 237 -26.16 -3.27 8.89
C THR A 237 -26.23 -4.72 9.34
N TRP A 238 -27.08 -4.99 10.31
CA TRP A 238 -27.43 -6.32 10.75
C TRP A 238 -28.14 -7.00 9.57
N LYS A 239 -27.39 -7.39 8.57
CA LYS A 239 -27.90 -8.27 7.54
C LYS A 239 -28.18 -9.57 8.25
N ARG A 240 -29.47 -9.81 8.59
CA ARG A 240 -29.94 -11.15 8.90
C ARG A 240 -29.35 -12.04 7.83
N LYS A 241 -28.48 -12.98 8.23
CA LYS A 241 -27.98 -14.00 7.30
C LYS A 241 -29.23 -14.57 6.63
N PRO A 242 -29.33 -14.54 5.29
CA PRO A 242 -30.47 -15.17 4.64
C PRO A 242 -30.47 -16.62 5.17
N LYS A 243 -31.52 -17.02 5.84
CA LYS A 243 -31.72 -18.41 6.20
C LYS A 243 -31.73 -19.13 4.86
N MET A 244 -30.73 -19.95 4.60
CA MET A 244 -30.69 -20.84 3.44
C MET A 244 -31.94 -21.70 3.58
N LYS A 245 -33.00 -21.37 2.83
CA LYS A 245 -34.13 -22.27 2.64
C LYS A 245 -33.62 -23.36 1.72
N VAL A 246 -33.31 -24.51 2.30
CA VAL A 246 -33.13 -25.71 1.51
C VAL A 246 -34.49 -26.00 0.89
N HIS A 247 -34.68 -25.64 -0.38
CA HIS A 247 -35.79 -26.14 -1.15
C HIS A 247 -35.43 -27.61 -1.47
N TYR A 248 -36.04 -28.53 -0.76
CA TYR A 248 -36.15 -29.90 -1.22
C TYR A 248 -36.85 -29.81 -2.58
N GLY A 249 -36.12 -30.17 -3.64
CA GLY A 249 -36.67 -30.13 -4.98
C GLY A 249 -37.96 -30.93 -5.03
N SER A 250 -38.99 -30.34 -5.61
CA SER A 250 -40.20 -31.04 -5.98
C SER A 250 -39.83 -32.15 -6.97
N ASP A 251 -40.64 -33.20 -7.08
CA ASP A 251 -40.42 -34.37 -7.98
C ASP A 251 -40.06 -33.95 -9.43
N THR A 252 -40.52 -32.79 -9.89
CA THR A 252 -40.16 -32.18 -11.18
C THR A 252 -38.67 -31.80 -11.33
N SER A 253 -37.93 -31.59 -10.25
CA SER A 253 -36.46 -31.33 -10.34
C SER A 253 -35.68 -32.65 -10.48
N ARG A 254 -36.16 -33.72 -9.87
CA ARG A 254 -35.56 -35.06 -10.06
C ARG A 254 -35.71 -35.56 -11.48
N GLU A 255 -36.88 -35.37 -12.07
CA GLU A 255 -37.15 -35.76 -13.48
C GLU A 255 -36.23 -34.98 -14.46
N LYS A 256 -36.02 -33.66 -14.23
CA LYS A 256 -35.08 -32.86 -15.04
C LYS A 256 -33.60 -33.29 -14.87
N ASP A 257 -33.22 -33.71 -13.67
CA ASP A 257 -31.88 -34.21 -13.42
C ASP A 257 -31.64 -35.60 -14.03
N TYR A 258 -32.67 -36.48 -14.08
CA TYR A 258 -32.62 -37.72 -14.81
C TYR A 258 -32.50 -37.51 -16.30
N ASP A 259 -33.30 -36.65 -16.89
CA ASP A 259 -33.24 -36.29 -18.31
C ASP A 259 -31.89 -35.64 -18.69
N TYR A 260 -31.35 -34.78 -17.86
CA TYR A 260 -30.02 -34.16 -18.08
C TYR A 260 -28.92 -35.22 -18.06
N ASN A 261 -28.93 -36.11 -17.06
CA ASN A 261 -27.93 -37.14 -16.92
C ASN A 261 -28.04 -38.19 -18.07
N ALA A 262 -29.24 -38.54 -18.50
CA ALA A 262 -29.46 -39.42 -19.64
C ALA A 262 -28.91 -38.82 -20.95
N ARG A 263 -29.15 -37.53 -21.20
CA ARG A 263 -28.61 -36.81 -22.40
C ARG A 263 -27.09 -36.73 -22.36
N LYS A 264 -26.50 -36.45 -21.18
CA LYS A 264 -25.06 -36.36 -21.00
C LYS A 264 -24.40 -37.75 -21.23
N LYS A 265 -25.02 -38.81 -20.77
CA LYS A 265 -24.54 -40.19 -21.01
C LYS A 265 -24.62 -40.58 -22.49
N ALA A 266 -25.74 -40.24 -23.18
CA ALA A 266 -25.88 -40.49 -24.61
C ALA A 266 -24.84 -39.74 -25.46
N GLN A 267 -24.52 -38.48 -25.06
CA GLN A 267 -23.46 -37.69 -25.72
C GLN A 267 -22.06 -38.33 -25.47
N SER A 268 -21.78 -38.81 -24.27
CA SER A 268 -20.51 -39.49 -23.98
C SER A 268 -20.37 -40.79 -24.78
N ASP A 269 -21.42 -41.60 -24.84
CA ASP A 269 -21.42 -42.84 -25.57
C ASP A 269 -21.26 -42.63 -27.08
N GLU A 270 -21.79 -41.49 -27.62
CA GLU A 270 -21.62 -41.10 -29.03
C GLU A 270 -20.19 -40.67 -29.33
N VAL A 271 -19.58 -39.88 -28.45
CA VAL A 271 -18.16 -39.46 -28.54
C VAL A 271 -17.24 -40.67 -28.50
N ASP A 272 -17.50 -41.62 -27.61
CA ASP A 272 -16.73 -42.87 -27.53
C ASP A 272 -16.87 -43.72 -28.77
N ARG A 273 -18.08 -43.81 -29.35
CA ARG A 273 -18.34 -44.55 -30.61
C ARG A 273 -17.58 -43.91 -31.79
N ILE A 274 -17.58 -42.58 -31.89
CA ILE A 274 -16.83 -41.87 -32.89
C ILE A 274 -15.33 -42.07 -32.72
N SER A 275 -14.81 -41.97 -31.47
CA SER A 275 -13.40 -42.19 -31.13
C SER A 275 -12.93 -43.58 -31.55
N VAL A 276 -13.71 -44.60 -31.24
CA VAL A 276 -13.41 -46.02 -31.64
C VAL A 276 -13.41 -46.16 -33.16
N SER A 277 -14.35 -45.51 -33.86
CA SER A 277 -14.42 -45.55 -35.34
C SER A 277 -13.18 -44.90 -35.99
N TYR A 278 -12.70 -43.77 -35.42
CA TYR A 278 -11.47 -43.10 -35.89
C TYR A 278 -10.22 -43.95 -35.64
N THR A 279 -10.13 -44.63 -34.51
CA THR A 279 -8.99 -45.50 -34.23
C THR A 279 -8.96 -46.73 -35.13
N HIS A 280 -10.13 -47.32 -35.53
CA HIS A 280 -10.20 -48.39 -36.52
C HIS A 280 -9.84 -47.91 -37.93
N LEU A 281 -10.29 -46.75 -38.37
CA LEU A 281 -9.93 -46.21 -39.68
C LEU A 281 -8.41 -45.97 -39.79
N ARG A 282 -7.79 -45.40 -38.76
CA ARG A 282 -6.35 -45.15 -38.71
C ARG A 282 -5.52 -46.45 -38.68
N ALA A 283 -6.05 -47.52 -38.06
CA ALA A 283 -5.40 -48.84 -38.04
C ALA A 283 -5.45 -49.53 -39.44
N HIS A 284 -6.47 -49.23 -40.26
CA HIS A 284 -6.55 -49.76 -41.65
C HIS A 284 -5.63 -49.00 -42.61
N GLU A 285 -5.46 -47.66 -42.44
CA GLU A 285 -4.53 -46.87 -43.24
C GLU A 285 -3.06 -47.25 -43.02
N THR A 286 -2.70 -47.60 -41.77
CA THR A 286 -1.33 -48.06 -41.48
C THR A 286 -1.01 -49.48 -41.95
N ARG A 287 -2.02 -50.31 -42.23
CA ARG A 287 -1.81 -51.66 -42.81
C ARG A 287 -1.77 -51.71 -44.34
N GLY A 288 -2.18 -50.62 -45.00
CA GLY A 288 -2.19 -50.53 -46.48
C GLY A 288 -0.89 -49.99 -47.09
N ASN A 289 0.10 -49.59 -46.24
CA ASN A 289 1.38 -48.99 -46.69
C ASN A 289 2.60 -49.82 -46.24
N LEU A 290 2.49 -51.14 -46.16
CA LEU A 290 3.59 -52.11 -46.02
C LEU A 290 3.61 -53.05 -47.23
#